data_6c16314e5c2dac889362b1194d7cf5ab
#
_entry.id   6c16314e5c2dac889362b1194d7cf5ab
#
_cell.length_a   1.000
_cell.length_b   1.000
_cell.length_c   1.000
_cell.angle_alpha   90.00
_cell.angle_beta   90.00
_cell.angle_gamma   90.00
#
_symmetry.space_group_name_H-M   'P 1'
#
loop_
_entity.id
_entity.type
_entity.pdbx_description
1 polymer ?
#
loop_
_entity_poly.entity_id
_entity_poly.type
_entity_poly.pdbx_seq_one_letter_code
_entity_poly.pdbx_strand_id
1 'polypeptide(L)'
;MDRRNFLRTGGLAVLGSLAMPSLAMPGSVRGALGGADSKSAVAAATNHFGVTEADLKKVMAVALEKGGDYADLYFEHTFNNSVSLMDGKVNNCGSNIDFGMGVRVLSGDQSGYAYVEGVTLEEMLRAARTAARIASSGRAGKPVGLTEKTIARSRYAVATPWEDVGVKEKIPYLEKLNEKIFSLDNRVRKVQAYLQDSTSHVLFCNSEGVSYYDYRPMVSFMAVCIMEENGKMENGYAGRSYRKGFEFMTDDVVDVIAREVVDRTAILFKAIKPKGGEMPVVMGSGGSGILLHEAIGHAFEADFNRKDISIFAGQLNKKVGNEHINVVDDGTIPFNRGSVNFDDEGVEGQKTYIVKEGVLTSYLHDRISAKHYGVNPTGNGRRDTFRNLPIPRMRATYMEAGNMKEADIISTVKNGIFVDTFTNGQVQIGAGDFTFFVKSGYLIEDGKLTQPIKDINIIGNGPKALADITMVADNDKIDNGTWTCGKDGQSCPVTCGMPSALVSKLTVGGEN
;
A
#
# COMPACT_ATOMS: atom_id res chain seq x y z
N MET A 1 -3.45 -14.25 47.86
CA MET A 1 -3.94 -15.14 46.80
C MET A 1 -2.78 -15.40 45.83
N ASP A 2 -2.37 -16.64 45.76
CA ASP A 2 -1.15 -17.06 45.10
C ASP A 2 -1.30 -17.08 43.57
N ARG A 3 -0.33 -16.53 42.85
CA ARG A 3 -0.29 -16.45 41.39
C ARG A 3 -0.41 -17.80 40.67
N ARG A 4 -0.17 -18.89 41.34
CA ARG A 4 -0.28 -20.26 40.80
C ARG A 4 -1.74 -20.76 40.67
N ASN A 5 -2.70 -20.20 41.39
CA ASN A 5 -4.12 -20.61 41.31
C ASN A 5 -4.92 -19.83 40.25
N PHE A 6 -4.40 -18.69 39.75
CA PHE A 6 -5.04 -17.93 38.66
C PHE A 6 -4.90 -18.61 37.31
N LEU A 7 -3.82 -19.36 37.11
CA LEU A 7 -3.53 -20.04 35.83
C LEU A 7 -4.14 -21.44 35.69
N ARG A 8 -4.79 -21.98 36.76
CA ARG A 8 -5.44 -23.30 36.72
C ARG A 8 -6.96 -23.25 36.49
N THR A 9 -7.60 -22.11 36.66
CA THR A 9 -9.05 -21.94 36.48
C THR A 9 -9.44 -21.14 35.24
N GLY A 10 -8.50 -20.59 34.48
CA GLY A 10 -8.74 -19.84 33.23
C GLY A 10 -8.60 -20.64 31.96
N GLY A 11 -8.36 -21.94 32.00
CA GLY A 11 -7.94 -22.75 30.86
C GLY A 11 -8.99 -23.69 30.26
N LEU A 12 -10.27 -23.54 30.53
CA LEU A 12 -11.32 -24.41 29.97
C LEU A 12 -12.69 -23.73 29.92
N ALA A 13 -12.79 -22.66 29.18
CA ALA A 13 -14.12 -22.22 28.71
C ALA A 13 -13.89 -21.29 27.50
N VAL A 14 -14.58 -21.65 26.47
CA VAL A 14 -14.85 -20.97 25.19
C VAL A 14 -14.14 -21.61 23.99
N LEU A 15 -14.40 -22.89 23.80
CA LEU A 15 -14.70 -23.44 22.48
C LEU A 15 -16.24 -23.49 22.34
N GLY A 16 -16.89 -22.37 22.60
CA GLY A 16 -18.23 -22.12 22.15
C GLY A 16 -18.08 -21.63 20.71
N SER A 17 -18.52 -22.42 19.74
CA SER A 17 -18.81 -21.99 18.39
C SER A 17 -19.86 -20.87 18.46
N LEU A 18 -19.41 -19.62 18.58
CA LEU A 18 -20.17 -18.50 18.07
C LEU A 18 -20.13 -18.64 16.56
N ALA A 19 -21.07 -19.42 16.03
CA ALA A 19 -21.54 -19.25 14.68
C ALA A 19 -22.14 -17.84 14.66
N MET A 20 -21.30 -16.83 14.35
CA MET A 20 -21.86 -15.58 13.85
C MET A 20 -22.67 -15.95 12.62
N PRO A 21 -23.93 -15.49 12.49
CA PRO A 21 -24.63 -15.68 11.26
C PRO A 21 -23.73 -15.10 10.17
N SER A 22 -23.26 -15.96 9.29
CA SER A 22 -22.66 -15.52 8.03
C SER A 22 -23.74 -14.66 7.39
N LEU A 23 -23.55 -13.34 7.37
CA LEU A 23 -24.31 -12.45 6.50
C LEU A 23 -23.95 -12.88 5.08
N ALA A 24 -24.63 -13.95 4.62
CA ALA A 24 -24.48 -14.44 3.27
C ALA A 24 -24.88 -13.29 2.37
N MET A 25 -23.93 -12.83 1.57
CA MET A 25 -24.25 -11.87 0.53
C MET A 25 -25.45 -12.36 -0.28
N PRO A 26 -26.42 -11.49 -0.58
CA PRO A 26 -27.44 -11.84 -1.55
C PRO A 26 -26.76 -12.32 -2.82
N GLY A 27 -27.23 -13.44 -3.40
CA GLY A 27 -26.60 -14.04 -4.58
C GLY A 27 -26.45 -13.09 -5.78
N SER A 28 -27.19 -11.97 -5.81
CA SER A 28 -27.12 -10.88 -6.78
C SER A 28 -25.81 -10.10 -6.76
N VAL A 29 -25.13 -9.95 -5.60
CA VAL A 29 -23.81 -9.28 -5.50
C VAL A 29 -22.72 -10.17 -6.08
N ARG A 30 -22.81 -11.50 -5.88
CA ARG A 30 -21.84 -12.46 -6.43
C ARG A 30 -21.87 -12.50 -7.97
N GLY A 31 -23.04 -12.37 -8.59
CA GLY A 31 -23.17 -12.29 -10.05
C GLY A 31 -22.59 -11.00 -10.65
N ALA A 32 -22.63 -9.89 -9.92
CA ALA A 32 -22.11 -8.61 -10.37
C ALA A 32 -20.57 -8.49 -10.35
N LEU A 33 -19.89 -9.36 -9.56
CA LEU A 33 -18.42 -9.41 -9.51
C LEU A 33 -17.79 -10.01 -10.79
N GLY A 34 -18.57 -10.68 -11.64
CA GLY A 34 -18.14 -11.36 -12.87
C GLY A 34 -18.37 -10.61 -14.17
N GLY A 35 -18.77 -9.33 -14.16
CA GLY A 35 -18.87 -8.51 -15.39
C GLY A 35 -20.23 -8.49 -16.08
N ALA A 36 -21.32 -8.85 -15.40
CA ALA A 36 -22.70 -8.72 -15.92
C ALA A 36 -23.43 -7.58 -15.21
N ASP A 37 -24.06 -6.69 -16.00
CA ASP A 37 -25.01 -5.63 -15.65
C ASP A 37 -24.61 -4.70 -14.46
N SER A 38 -23.94 -3.61 -14.76
CA SER A 38 -23.48 -2.59 -13.84
C SER A 38 -24.55 -1.95 -12.96
N LYS A 39 -25.78 -1.80 -13.48
CA LYS A 39 -26.91 -1.27 -12.69
C LYS A 39 -27.28 -2.16 -11.51
N SER A 40 -26.94 -3.43 -11.56
CA SER A 40 -27.18 -4.38 -10.47
C SER A 40 -26.16 -4.23 -9.31
N ALA A 41 -24.93 -3.76 -9.56
CA ALA A 41 -23.85 -3.70 -8.58
C ALA A 41 -24.09 -2.63 -7.51
N VAL A 42 -24.43 -1.39 -7.91
CA VAL A 42 -24.76 -0.32 -6.93
C VAL A 42 -26.07 -0.64 -6.21
N ALA A 43 -27.08 -1.19 -6.89
CA ALA A 43 -28.32 -1.61 -6.24
C ALA A 43 -28.08 -2.73 -5.21
N ALA A 44 -27.24 -3.71 -5.52
CA ALA A 44 -26.86 -4.75 -4.57
C ALA A 44 -26.06 -4.19 -3.38
N ALA A 45 -25.17 -3.23 -3.61
CA ALA A 45 -24.40 -2.56 -2.57
C ALA A 45 -25.30 -1.71 -1.66
N THR A 46 -26.29 -0.98 -2.20
CA THR A 46 -27.25 -0.25 -1.35
C THR A 46 -28.03 -1.19 -0.44
N ASN A 47 -28.43 -2.36 -0.94
CA ASN A 47 -29.04 -3.40 -0.11
C ASN A 47 -28.07 -3.94 0.97
N HIS A 48 -26.79 -4.14 0.62
CA HIS A 48 -25.75 -4.60 1.56
C HIS A 48 -25.56 -3.64 2.73
N PHE A 49 -25.60 -2.34 2.47
CA PHE A 49 -25.51 -1.29 3.50
C PHE A 49 -26.86 -0.95 4.15
N GLY A 50 -27.98 -1.53 3.68
CA GLY A 50 -29.31 -1.25 4.21
C GLY A 50 -29.81 0.16 3.93
N VAL A 51 -29.35 0.78 2.85
CA VAL A 51 -29.71 2.16 2.43
C VAL A 51 -30.47 2.14 1.11
N THR A 52 -31.25 3.19 0.86
CA THR A 52 -31.94 3.37 -0.41
C THR A 52 -31.34 4.53 -1.20
N GLU A 53 -31.57 4.57 -2.51
CA GLU A 53 -31.19 5.74 -3.34
C GLU A 53 -31.84 7.04 -2.85
N ALA A 54 -33.06 6.95 -2.31
CA ALA A 54 -33.76 8.08 -1.70
C ALA A 54 -33.05 8.60 -0.45
N ASP A 55 -32.52 7.69 0.39
CA ASP A 55 -31.72 8.04 1.56
C ASP A 55 -30.42 8.74 1.14
N LEU A 56 -29.71 8.20 0.16
CA LEU A 56 -28.48 8.81 -0.38
C LEU A 56 -28.72 10.22 -0.88
N LYS A 57 -29.80 10.44 -1.67
CA LYS A 57 -30.20 11.77 -2.17
C LYS A 57 -30.53 12.73 -1.02
N LYS A 58 -31.23 12.26 0.01
CA LYS A 58 -31.61 13.06 1.18
C LYS A 58 -30.37 13.48 1.99
N VAL A 59 -29.46 12.55 2.24
CA VAL A 59 -28.21 12.81 2.96
C VAL A 59 -27.34 13.79 2.19
N MET A 60 -27.21 13.61 0.87
CA MET A 60 -26.47 14.51 -0.02
C MET A 60 -27.06 15.93 -0.01
N ALA A 61 -28.38 16.06 -0.06
CA ALA A 61 -29.05 17.38 0.01
C ALA A 61 -28.74 18.10 1.33
N VAL A 62 -28.75 17.39 2.46
CA VAL A 62 -28.40 17.93 3.77
C VAL A 62 -26.91 18.29 3.85
N ALA A 63 -26.02 17.50 3.26
CA ALA A 63 -24.59 17.80 3.19
C ALA A 63 -24.33 19.16 2.47
N LEU A 64 -25.15 19.53 1.47
CA LEU A 64 -25.02 20.76 0.70
C LEU A 64 -25.86 21.94 1.24
N GLU A 65 -26.66 21.77 2.29
CA GLU A 65 -27.63 22.78 2.74
C GLU A 65 -27.00 24.11 3.22
N LYS A 66 -25.77 24.07 3.72
CA LYS A 66 -25.03 25.24 4.22
C LYS A 66 -24.08 25.86 3.21
N GLY A 67 -24.16 25.42 1.99
CA GLY A 67 -23.21 25.77 0.94
C GLY A 67 -22.05 24.80 0.89
N GLY A 68 -21.64 24.50 -0.28
CA GLY A 68 -20.55 23.60 -0.59
C GLY A 68 -20.50 23.44 -2.11
N ASP A 69 -19.31 23.43 -2.64
CA ASP A 69 -19.12 23.23 -4.09
C ASP A 69 -19.29 21.74 -4.45
N TYR A 70 -19.09 20.87 -3.47
CA TYR A 70 -19.05 19.42 -3.66
C TYR A 70 -19.33 18.70 -2.35
N ALA A 71 -19.95 17.53 -2.43
CA ALA A 71 -20.06 16.58 -1.31
C ALA A 71 -19.92 15.16 -1.81
N ASP A 72 -19.38 14.27 -0.96
CA ASP A 72 -19.37 12.82 -1.18
C ASP A 72 -19.77 12.03 0.05
N LEU A 73 -20.29 10.84 -0.20
CA LEU A 73 -20.62 9.80 0.78
C LEU A 73 -19.78 8.56 0.45
N TYR A 74 -19.03 8.10 1.41
CA TYR A 74 -18.19 6.93 1.29
C TYR A 74 -18.59 5.89 2.34
N PHE A 75 -19.15 4.80 1.89
CA PHE A 75 -19.55 3.66 2.73
C PHE A 75 -18.49 2.57 2.65
N GLU A 76 -18.18 1.98 3.77
CA GLU A 76 -17.22 0.90 3.86
C GLU A 76 -17.70 -0.19 4.81
N HIS A 77 -17.55 -1.44 4.35
CA HIS A 77 -17.68 -2.64 5.17
C HIS A 77 -16.47 -3.51 4.91
N THR A 78 -15.54 -3.54 5.85
CA THR A 78 -14.27 -4.24 5.73
C THR A 78 -14.17 -5.36 6.75
N PHE A 79 -13.85 -6.56 6.25
CA PHE A 79 -13.51 -7.73 7.05
C PHE A 79 -12.01 -7.92 7.00
N ASN A 80 -11.35 -7.92 8.14
CA ASN A 80 -9.93 -8.17 8.27
C ASN A 80 -9.71 -9.44 9.08
N ASN A 81 -8.94 -10.39 8.56
CA ASN A 81 -8.60 -11.63 9.26
C ASN A 81 -7.08 -11.78 9.34
N SER A 82 -6.61 -12.38 10.40
CA SER A 82 -5.20 -12.69 10.59
C SER A 82 -5.05 -14.06 11.25
N VAL A 83 -4.07 -14.82 10.78
CA VAL A 83 -3.62 -16.05 11.39
C VAL A 83 -2.10 -16.01 11.46
N SER A 84 -1.54 -16.33 12.61
CA SER A 84 -0.09 -16.47 12.75
C SER A 84 0.28 -17.80 13.38
N LEU A 85 1.41 -18.33 12.91
CA LEU A 85 2.01 -19.56 13.37
C LEU A 85 3.42 -19.26 13.88
N MET A 86 3.78 -19.81 15.02
CA MET A 86 5.11 -19.72 15.60
C MET A 86 5.57 -21.12 16.00
N ASP A 87 6.73 -21.52 15.48
CA ASP A 87 7.35 -22.80 15.78
C ASP A 87 6.39 -24.00 15.58
N GLY A 88 5.70 -24.01 14.45
CA GLY A 88 4.75 -25.06 14.06
C GLY A 88 3.40 -25.05 14.77
N LYS A 89 3.10 -24.02 15.58
CA LYS A 89 1.82 -23.89 16.29
C LYS A 89 1.14 -22.59 16.01
N VAL A 90 -0.16 -22.61 15.75
CA VAL A 90 -0.99 -21.39 15.68
C VAL A 90 -0.93 -20.68 17.02
N ASN A 91 -0.44 -19.46 17.05
CA ASN A 91 -0.30 -18.65 18.26
C ASN A 91 -1.25 -17.47 18.32
N ASN A 92 -1.81 -17.06 17.20
CA ASN A 92 -2.84 -16.04 17.15
C ASN A 92 -3.79 -16.25 15.96
N CYS A 93 -5.06 -15.94 16.19
CA CYS A 93 -6.08 -15.88 15.17
C CYS A 93 -7.03 -14.72 15.53
N GLY A 94 -7.19 -13.77 14.63
CA GLY A 94 -7.99 -12.58 14.86
C GLY A 94 -8.89 -12.27 13.67
N SER A 95 -10.04 -11.67 13.96
CA SER A 95 -10.95 -11.09 12.99
C SER A 95 -11.43 -9.74 13.49
N ASN A 96 -11.51 -8.76 12.60
CA ASN A 96 -12.04 -7.44 12.87
C ASN A 96 -12.96 -7.02 11.74
N ILE A 97 -14.02 -6.30 12.07
CA ILE A 97 -14.99 -5.77 11.11
C ILE A 97 -15.05 -4.26 11.31
N ASP A 98 -14.87 -3.52 10.22
CA ASP A 98 -15.10 -2.10 10.14
C ASP A 98 -16.34 -1.84 9.29
N PHE A 99 -17.33 -1.12 9.84
CA PHE A 99 -18.59 -0.82 9.17
C PHE A 99 -19.01 0.61 9.45
N GLY A 100 -19.29 1.39 8.42
CA GLY A 100 -19.77 2.75 8.58
C GLY A 100 -19.70 3.58 7.31
N MET A 101 -19.84 4.89 7.47
CA MET A 101 -19.74 5.83 6.38
C MET A 101 -19.12 7.16 6.79
N GLY A 102 -18.43 7.80 5.85
CA GLY A 102 -17.97 9.18 5.96
C GLY A 102 -18.74 10.10 5.03
N VAL A 103 -18.98 11.33 5.49
CA VAL A 103 -19.53 12.43 4.69
C VAL A 103 -18.48 13.51 4.60
N ARG A 104 -18.15 13.90 3.38
CA ARG A 104 -17.27 15.05 3.10
C ARG A 104 -18.03 16.14 2.36
N VAL A 105 -17.77 17.38 2.75
CA VAL A 105 -18.25 18.59 2.05
C VAL A 105 -17.06 19.47 1.76
N LEU A 106 -16.93 19.95 0.54
CA LEU A 106 -15.89 20.91 0.13
C LEU A 106 -16.51 22.29 -0.14
N SER A 107 -15.80 23.32 0.30
CA SER A 107 -16.08 24.72 -0.03
C SER A 107 -14.75 25.41 -0.34
N GLY A 108 -14.41 25.56 -1.63
CA GLY A 108 -13.07 25.91 -2.04
C GLY A 108 -12.05 24.88 -1.54
N ASP A 109 -11.07 25.32 -0.74
CA ASP A 109 -10.04 24.47 -0.12
C ASP A 109 -10.43 23.98 1.27
N GLN A 110 -11.57 24.39 1.81
CA GLN A 110 -12.07 23.94 3.09
C GLN A 110 -12.78 22.60 2.96
N SER A 111 -12.47 21.68 3.87
CA SER A 111 -13.10 20.38 3.97
C SER A 111 -13.84 20.23 5.27
N GLY A 112 -15.14 20.01 5.21
CA GLY A 112 -15.93 19.53 6.33
C GLY A 112 -16.04 18.00 6.26
N TYR A 113 -15.76 17.33 7.35
CA TYR A 113 -15.83 15.88 7.44
C TYR A 113 -16.51 15.41 8.72
N ALA A 114 -17.33 14.40 8.60
CA ALA A 114 -17.87 13.66 9.73
C ALA A 114 -18.13 12.21 9.32
N TYR A 115 -18.04 11.28 10.26
CA TYR A 115 -18.32 9.88 10.02
C TYR A 115 -19.25 9.30 11.08
N VAL A 116 -19.83 8.15 10.77
CA VAL A 116 -20.65 7.33 11.69
C VAL A 116 -20.32 5.85 11.47
N GLU A 117 -20.40 5.07 12.56
CA GLU A 117 -20.20 3.62 12.55
C GLU A 117 -21.49 2.85 12.31
N GLY A 118 -22.64 3.56 12.32
CA GLY A 118 -23.93 3.06 11.87
C GLY A 118 -24.38 3.77 10.60
N VAL A 119 -25.21 3.09 9.80
CA VAL A 119 -25.73 3.63 8.52
C VAL A 119 -27.24 3.81 8.53
N THR A 120 -27.83 4.07 9.71
CA THR A 120 -29.23 4.48 9.80
C THR A 120 -29.40 5.87 9.18
N LEU A 121 -30.56 6.15 8.60
CA LEU A 121 -30.82 7.46 7.99
C LEU A 121 -30.61 8.63 8.98
N GLU A 122 -30.95 8.45 10.23
CA GLU A 122 -30.76 9.45 11.29
C GLU A 122 -29.29 9.76 11.53
N GLU A 123 -28.45 8.73 11.66
CA GLU A 123 -26.99 8.87 11.87
C GLU A 123 -26.32 9.51 10.66
N MET A 124 -26.67 9.07 9.45
CA MET A 124 -26.17 9.64 8.19
C MET A 124 -26.51 11.13 8.08
N LEU A 125 -27.75 11.53 8.38
CA LEU A 125 -28.19 12.92 8.39
C LEU A 125 -27.47 13.76 9.45
N ARG A 126 -27.15 13.17 10.61
CA ARG A 126 -26.34 13.82 11.66
C ARG A 126 -24.91 14.10 11.16
N ALA A 127 -24.26 13.12 10.54
CA ALA A 127 -22.94 13.28 9.95
C ALA A 127 -22.96 14.36 8.85
N ALA A 128 -23.94 14.33 7.96
CA ALA A 128 -24.12 15.31 6.88
C ALA A 128 -24.25 16.74 7.41
N ARG A 129 -25.09 16.96 8.44
CA ARG A 129 -25.22 18.29 9.07
C ARG A 129 -23.91 18.76 9.70
N THR A 130 -23.14 17.85 10.29
CA THR A 130 -21.86 18.18 10.93
C THR A 130 -20.84 18.59 9.86
N ALA A 131 -20.68 17.82 8.80
CA ALA A 131 -19.77 18.13 7.69
C ALA A 131 -20.18 19.47 7.00
N ALA A 132 -21.48 19.68 6.75
CA ALA A 132 -22.00 20.92 6.18
C ALA A 132 -21.69 22.17 7.02
N ARG A 133 -21.73 22.07 8.36
CA ARG A 133 -21.41 23.19 9.26
C ARG A 133 -19.92 23.56 9.22
N ILE A 134 -19.03 22.58 9.07
CA ILE A 134 -17.58 22.80 9.03
C ILE A 134 -17.18 23.51 7.72
N ALA A 135 -17.79 23.15 6.57
CA ALA A 135 -17.48 23.69 5.26
C ALA A 135 -18.57 24.70 4.77
N SER A 136 -19.08 25.54 5.65
CA SER A 136 -20.17 26.46 5.31
C SER A 136 -19.69 27.65 4.45
N SER A 137 -20.29 27.84 3.25
CA SER A 137 -20.02 28.98 2.35
C SER A 137 -21.22 29.91 2.13
N GLY A 138 -22.37 29.61 2.73
CA GLY A 138 -23.57 30.44 2.68
C GLY A 138 -24.45 30.30 1.43
N ARG A 139 -24.09 29.52 0.42
CA ARG A 139 -24.91 29.19 -0.76
C ARG A 139 -25.23 27.70 -0.79
N ALA A 140 -26.52 27.36 -0.66
CA ALA A 140 -26.95 25.97 -0.74
C ALA A 140 -26.73 25.39 -2.15
N GLY A 141 -26.04 24.28 -2.23
CA GLY A 141 -25.90 23.47 -3.44
C GLY A 141 -27.12 22.56 -3.64
N LYS A 142 -27.30 22.06 -4.86
CA LYS A 142 -28.30 21.03 -5.16
C LYS A 142 -27.62 19.79 -5.71
N PRO A 143 -27.91 18.60 -5.16
CA PRO A 143 -27.36 17.36 -5.71
C PRO A 143 -27.98 17.07 -7.09
N VAL A 144 -27.16 16.45 -7.93
CA VAL A 144 -27.58 15.92 -9.24
C VAL A 144 -28.04 14.46 -9.08
N GLY A 145 -28.80 13.94 -10.03
CA GLY A 145 -29.18 12.53 -10.05
C GLY A 145 -27.96 11.62 -10.15
N LEU A 146 -27.99 10.50 -9.44
CA LEU A 146 -26.88 9.55 -9.44
C LEU A 146 -26.80 8.80 -10.78
N THR A 147 -25.58 8.68 -11.30
CA THR A 147 -25.22 7.87 -12.47
C THR A 147 -24.13 6.90 -12.06
N GLU A 148 -24.36 5.61 -12.26
CA GLU A 148 -23.40 4.59 -11.93
C GLU A 148 -22.19 4.61 -12.87
N LYS A 149 -20.97 4.66 -12.31
CA LYS A 149 -19.74 4.34 -13.03
C LYS A 149 -19.52 2.84 -13.08
N THR A 150 -19.34 2.34 -14.26
CA THR A 150 -19.14 0.93 -14.56
C THR A 150 -17.67 0.55 -14.47
N ILE A 151 -17.36 -0.54 -13.79
CA ILE A 151 -16.05 -1.19 -13.87
C ILE A 151 -16.05 -2.08 -15.12
N ALA A 152 -15.57 -1.57 -16.24
CA ALA A 152 -15.53 -2.31 -17.51
C ALA A 152 -14.64 -3.58 -17.41
N ARG A 153 -13.53 -3.49 -16.67
CA ARG A 153 -12.64 -4.62 -16.38
C ARG A 153 -12.03 -4.43 -14.98
N SER A 154 -12.41 -5.29 -14.04
CA SER A 154 -11.82 -5.26 -12.71
C SER A 154 -10.33 -5.58 -12.76
N ARG A 155 -9.54 -4.78 -12.04
CA ARG A 155 -8.10 -5.00 -11.87
C ARG A 155 -7.78 -6.13 -10.90
N TYR A 156 -8.79 -6.60 -10.16
CA TYR A 156 -8.63 -7.64 -9.14
C TYR A 156 -9.88 -8.53 -9.03
N ALA A 157 -10.24 -9.16 -10.13
CA ALA A 157 -11.28 -10.17 -10.12
C ALA A 157 -10.89 -11.36 -9.24
N VAL A 158 -11.79 -11.81 -8.39
CA VAL A 158 -11.56 -12.85 -7.37
C VAL A 158 -12.30 -14.12 -7.78
N ALA A 159 -11.60 -15.25 -7.77
CA ALA A 159 -12.21 -16.55 -8.01
C ALA A 159 -12.83 -17.14 -6.73
N THR A 160 -12.13 -17.00 -5.60
CA THR A 160 -12.58 -17.49 -4.29
C THR A 160 -12.48 -16.38 -3.27
N PRO A 161 -13.60 -15.72 -2.90
CA PRO A 161 -13.63 -14.65 -1.91
C PRO A 161 -13.14 -15.12 -0.53
N TRP A 162 -12.42 -14.24 0.18
CA TRP A 162 -11.91 -14.54 1.53
C TRP A 162 -13.02 -14.78 2.55
N GLU A 163 -14.19 -14.21 2.34
CA GLU A 163 -15.37 -14.36 3.19
C GLU A 163 -15.94 -15.79 3.14
N ASP A 164 -15.64 -16.54 2.07
CA ASP A 164 -16.05 -17.94 1.91
C ASP A 164 -15.02 -18.92 2.50
N VAL A 165 -13.90 -18.43 3.04
CA VAL A 165 -12.76 -19.25 3.49
C VAL A 165 -12.57 -19.14 5.00
N GLY A 166 -12.77 -20.25 5.69
CA GLY A 166 -12.54 -20.33 7.14
C GLY A 166 -11.06 -20.44 7.53
N VAL A 167 -10.77 -20.31 8.82
CA VAL A 167 -9.40 -20.40 9.33
C VAL A 167 -8.79 -21.78 9.12
N LYS A 168 -9.61 -22.84 9.07
CA LYS A 168 -9.15 -24.22 8.90
C LYS A 168 -8.53 -24.47 7.53
N GLU A 169 -8.99 -23.78 6.51
CA GLU A 169 -8.46 -23.83 5.15
C GLU A 169 -7.14 -23.06 5.01
N LYS A 170 -6.89 -22.08 5.89
CA LYS A 170 -5.71 -21.19 5.88
C LYS A 170 -4.51 -21.82 6.61
N ILE A 171 -4.75 -22.48 7.73
CA ILE A 171 -3.69 -23.06 8.59
C ILE A 171 -2.73 -23.98 7.84
N PRO A 172 -3.17 -24.90 6.96
CA PRO A 172 -2.27 -25.81 6.26
C PRO A 172 -1.17 -25.12 5.44
N TYR A 173 -1.42 -23.92 4.91
CA TYR A 173 -0.40 -23.16 4.17
C TYR A 173 0.67 -22.56 5.08
N LEU A 174 0.28 -22.14 6.29
CA LEU A 174 1.23 -21.66 7.30
C LEU A 174 2.10 -22.81 7.82
N GLU A 175 1.51 -23.99 8.06
CA GLU A 175 2.22 -25.20 8.44
C GLU A 175 3.20 -25.65 7.36
N LYS A 176 2.77 -25.73 6.10
CA LYS A 176 3.64 -26.02 4.94
C LYS A 176 4.80 -25.04 4.84
N LEU A 177 4.53 -23.72 5.01
CA LEU A 177 5.57 -22.69 4.95
C LEU A 177 6.60 -22.88 6.07
N ASN A 178 6.15 -23.16 7.29
CA ASN A 178 7.01 -23.46 8.43
C ASN A 178 7.87 -24.71 8.17
N GLU A 179 7.27 -25.83 7.78
CA GLU A 179 7.97 -27.08 7.49
C GLU A 179 8.99 -26.92 6.36
N LYS A 180 8.60 -26.20 5.30
CA LYS A 180 9.49 -25.96 4.17
C LYS A 180 10.71 -25.15 4.58
N ILE A 181 10.55 -24.07 5.34
CA ILE A 181 11.68 -23.26 5.84
C ILE A 181 12.64 -24.11 6.66
N PHE A 182 12.13 -24.92 7.61
CA PHE A 182 12.99 -25.81 8.42
C PHE A 182 13.71 -26.86 7.58
N SER A 183 13.10 -27.33 6.48
CA SER A 183 13.70 -28.35 5.61
C SER A 183 14.83 -27.82 4.72
N LEU A 184 14.88 -26.50 4.46
CA LEU A 184 15.85 -25.89 3.54
C LEU A 184 17.23 -25.65 4.17
N ASP A 185 17.29 -25.42 5.51
CA ASP A 185 18.57 -25.15 6.17
C ASP A 185 18.54 -25.59 7.65
N ASN A 186 19.50 -26.41 8.06
CA ASN A 186 19.60 -26.96 9.43
C ASN A 186 19.96 -25.91 10.49
N ARG A 187 20.36 -24.70 10.10
CA ARG A 187 20.60 -23.54 10.99
C ARG A 187 19.33 -22.85 11.43
N VAL A 188 18.19 -23.14 10.81
CA VAL A 188 16.90 -22.58 11.22
C VAL A 188 16.57 -22.99 12.65
N ARG A 189 16.28 -22.03 13.51
CA ARG A 189 15.90 -22.24 14.91
C ARG A 189 14.47 -21.85 15.19
N LYS A 190 13.96 -20.84 14.48
CA LYS A 190 12.61 -20.33 14.69
C LYS A 190 12.01 -19.82 13.40
N VAL A 191 10.72 -20.09 13.21
CA VAL A 191 9.93 -19.58 12.11
C VAL A 191 8.67 -18.91 12.66
N GLN A 192 8.37 -17.72 12.13
CA GLN A 192 7.10 -17.04 12.34
C GLN A 192 6.44 -16.87 10.97
N ALA A 193 5.29 -17.46 10.77
CA ALA A 193 4.52 -17.35 9.54
C ALA A 193 3.23 -16.56 9.81
N TYR A 194 2.84 -15.69 8.87
CA TYR A 194 1.68 -14.82 8.99
C TYR A 194 0.87 -14.84 7.71
N LEU A 195 -0.43 -14.99 7.84
CA LEU A 195 -1.40 -14.78 6.79
C LEU A 195 -2.40 -13.74 7.25
N GLN A 196 -2.53 -12.68 6.46
CA GLN A 196 -3.53 -11.64 6.64
C GLN A 196 -4.34 -11.53 5.38
N ASP A 197 -5.65 -11.52 5.50
CA ASP A 197 -6.56 -11.25 4.40
C ASP A 197 -7.58 -10.19 4.79
N SER A 198 -8.04 -9.46 3.80
CA SER A 198 -9.15 -8.54 3.99
C SER A 198 -10.02 -8.45 2.74
N THR A 199 -11.27 -8.10 2.97
CA THR A 199 -12.24 -7.75 1.94
C THR A 199 -12.94 -6.48 2.32
N SER A 200 -12.91 -5.47 1.46
CA SER A 200 -13.64 -4.23 1.65
C SER A 200 -14.71 -4.09 0.58
N HIS A 201 -15.97 -3.91 1.02
CA HIS A 201 -17.08 -3.48 0.20
C HIS A 201 -17.18 -1.97 0.29
N VAL A 202 -17.03 -1.28 -0.84
CA VAL A 202 -17.06 0.18 -0.91
C VAL A 202 -18.23 0.62 -1.79
N LEU A 203 -19.14 1.42 -1.25
CA LEU A 203 -20.14 2.17 -2.01
C LEU A 203 -19.82 3.64 -1.90
N PHE A 204 -19.69 4.29 -3.03
CA PHE A 204 -19.40 5.71 -3.14
C PHE A 204 -20.49 6.42 -3.94
N CYS A 205 -20.83 7.64 -3.52
CA CYS A 205 -21.61 8.54 -4.34
C CYS A 205 -21.27 10.01 -4.02
N ASN A 206 -21.42 10.88 -5.02
CA ASN A 206 -21.13 12.30 -4.86
C ASN A 206 -22.22 13.21 -5.43
N SER A 207 -22.09 14.50 -5.13
CA SER A 207 -23.04 15.55 -5.56
C SER A 207 -23.00 15.84 -7.05
N GLU A 208 -22.00 15.38 -7.79
CA GLU A 208 -21.89 15.48 -9.25
C GLU A 208 -22.59 14.33 -9.97
N GLY A 209 -23.22 13.42 -9.20
CA GLY A 209 -24.01 12.32 -9.74
C GLY A 209 -23.20 11.04 -9.96
N VAL A 210 -21.92 10.99 -9.57
CA VAL A 210 -21.13 9.77 -9.69
C VAL A 210 -21.48 8.79 -8.57
N SER A 211 -21.71 7.53 -8.91
CA SER A 211 -21.80 6.43 -7.93
C SER A 211 -21.04 5.20 -8.46
N TYR A 212 -20.45 4.42 -7.55
CA TYR A 212 -19.84 3.13 -7.87
C TYR A 212 -19.85 2.20 -6.66
N TYR A 213 -19.76 0.92 -6.94
CA TYR A 213 -19.44 -0.12 -5.97
C TYR A 213 -18.10 -0.76 -6.35
N ASP A 214 -17.25 -0.99 -5.36
CA ASP A 214 -15.96 -1.65 -5.55
C ASP A 214 -15.75 -2.72 -4.47
N TYR A 215 -15.44 -3.95 -4.91
CA TYR A 215 -15.06 -5.07 -4.05
C TYR A 215 -13.54 -5.17 -4.04
N ARG A 216 -12.93 -4.90 -2.90
CA ARG A 216 -11.48 -4.74 -2.76
C ARG A 216 -10.87 -5.84 -1.91
N PRO A 217 -10.40 -6.94 -2.50
CA PRO A 217 -9.69 -7.99 -1.78
C PRO A 217 -8.25 -7.54 -1.46
N MET A 218 -7.67 -8.15 -0.43
CA MET A 218 -6.24 -8.05 -0.12
C MET A 218 -5.78 -9.30 0.58
N VAL A 219 -4.58 -9.78 0.25
CA VAL A 219 -3.89 -10.84 0.97
C VAL A 219 -2.43 -10.47 1.19
N SER A 220 -1.90 -10.82 2.34
CA SER A 220 -0.48 -10.76 2.67
C SER A 220 -0.07 -12.07 3.32
N PHE A 221 0.90 -12.78 2.71
CA PHE A 221 1.45 -14.01 3.23
C PHE A 221 2.95 -13.87 3.36
N MET A 222 3.50 -14.13 4.56
CA MET A 222 4.87 -13.77 4.90
C MET A 222 5.46 -14.67 5.98
N ALA A 223 6.80 -14.71 6.02
CA ALA A 223 7.55 -15.38 7.06
C ALA A 223 8.74 -14.56 7.54
N VAL A 224 9.07 -14.76 8.82
CA VAL A 224 10.35 -14.41 9.43
C VAL A 224 11.07 -15.71 9.75
N CYS A 225 12.30 -15.83 9.30
CA CYS A 225 13.21 -16.95 9.63
C CYS A 225 14.31 -16.44 10.55
N ILE A 226 14.56 -17.16 11.64
CA ILE A 226 15.66 -16.92 12.56
C ILE A 226 16.59 -18.12 12.50
N MET A 227 17.85 -17.88 12.18
CA MET A 227 18.91 -18.88 12.09
C MET A 227 19.98 -18.66 13.15
N GLU A 228 20.69 -19.72 13.48
CA GLU A 228 21.85 -19.69 14.39
C GLU A 228 23.02 -20.48 13.80
N GLU A 229 24.19 -19.85 13.79
CA GLU A 229 25.43 -20.44 13.38
C GLU A 229 26.56 -20.03 14.37
N ASN A 230 27.19 -21.00 15.04
CA ASN A 230 28.29 -20.77 15.98
C ASN A 230 27.94 -19.73 17.09
N GLY A 231 26.73 -19.78 17.63
CA GLY A 231 26.24 -18.87 18.67
C GLY A 231 25.82 -17.48 18.17
N LYS A 232 25.93 -17.21 16.87
CA LYS A 232 25.47 -15.98 16.24
C LYS A 232 24.07 -16.18 15.68
N MET A 233 23.20 -15.21 15.94
CA MET A 233 21.81 -15.23 15.46
C MET A 233 21.62 -14.22 14.33
N GLU A 234 20.95 -14.64 13.26
CA GLU A 234 20.54 -13.77 12.16
C GLU A 234 19.06 -13.99 11.84
N ASN A 235 18.41 -12.97 11.32
CA ASN A 235 17.01 -13.05 10.89
C ASN A 235 16.79 -12.43 9.52
N GLY A 236 15.87 -13.01 8.77
CA GLY A 236 15.42 -12.51 7.48
C GLY A 236 13.90 -12.52 7.38
N TYR A 237 13.38 -11.80 6.41
CA TYR A 237 11.99 -11.66 6.12
C TYR A 237 11.73 -11.84 4.62
N ALA A 238 10.64 -12.53 4.28
CA ALA A 238 10.09 -12.54 2.92
C ALA A 238 8.56 -12.60 2.96
N GLY A 239 7.92 -11.99 1.99
CA GLY A 239 6.46 -11.98 1.90
C GLY A 239 5.96 -11.54 0.54
N ARG A 240 4.69 -11.84 0.29
CA ARG A 240 3.95 -11.44 -0.90
C ARG A 240 2.60 -10.87 -0.52
N SER A 241 2.19 -9.82 -1.20
CA SER A 241 0.90 -9.20 -1.00
C SER A 241 0.27 -8.78 -2.31
N TYR A 242 -1.02 -9.14 -2.49
CA TYR A 242 -1.78 -8.90 -3.71
C TYR A 242 -3.25 -8.63 -3.42
N ARG A 243 -3.92 -8.00 -4.38
CA ARG A 243 -5.39 -7.94 -4.43
C ARG A 243 -5.94 -9.19 -5.09
N LYS A 244 -5.86 -10.32 -4.36
CA LYS A 244 -6.36 -11.62 -4.80
C LYS A 244 -7.20 -12.27 -3.71
N GLY A 245 -8.06 -13.22 -4.09
CA GLY A 245 -8.76 -14.11 -3.18
C GLY A 245 -7.91 -15.30 -2.77
N PHE A 246 -8.58 -16.34 -2.25
CA PHE A 246 -7.90 -17.53 -1.73
C PHE A 246 -7.15 -18.34 -2.81
N GLU A 247 -7.48 -18.15 -4.08
CA GLU A 247 -6.72 -18.71 -5.21
C GLU A 247 -5.25 -18.27 -5.26
N PHE A 248 -4.88 -17.27 -4.49
CA PHE A 248 -3.48 -16.87 -4.28
C PHE A 248 -2.67 -17.92 -3.51
N MET A 249 -3.32 -18.67 -2.60
CA MET A 249 -2.66 -19.65 -1.73
C MET A 249 -2.33 -20.92 -2.51
N THR A 250 -1.10 -20.99 -3.01
CA THR A 250 -0.57 -22.12 -3.79
C THR A 250 0.74 -22.63 -3.20
N ASP A 251 1.11 -23.87 -3.55
CA ASP A 251 2.40 -24.44 -3.13
C ASP A 251 3.58 -23.66 -3.71
N ASP A 252 3.44 -23.09 -4.92
CA ASP A 252 4.48 -22.23 -5.52
C ASP A 252 4.73 -20.97 -4.70
N VAL A 253 3.68 -20.34 -4.17
CA VAL A 253 3.81 -19.17 -3.29
C VAL A 253 4.53 -19.54 -2.00
N VAL A 254 4.20 -20.68 -1.41
CA VAL A 254 4.90 -21.23 -0.23
C VAL A 254 6.37 -21.44 -0.52
N ASP A 255 6.69 -22.11 -1.63
CA ASP A 255 8.07 -22.42 -2.03
C ASP A 255 8.91 -21.15 -2.29
N VAL A 256 8.34 -20.16 -2.98
CA VAL A 256 9.01 -18.89 -3.26
C VAL A 256 9.35 -18.15 -1.97
N ILE A 257 8.39 -18.01 -1.05
CA ILE A 257 8.60 -17.30 0.22
C ILE A 257 9.61 -18.06 1.10
N ALA A 258 9.50 -19.39 1.17
CA ALA A 258 10.40 -20.22 1.98
C ALA A 258 11.86 -20.10 1.52
N ARG A 259 12.13 -20.25 0.21
CA ARG A 259 13.47 -20.09 -0.35
C ARG A 259 14.03 -18.69 -0.11
N GLU A 260 13.25 -17.69 -0.45
CA GLU A 260 13.67 -16.29 -0.33
C GLU A 260 14.03 -15.91 1.11
N VAL A 261 13.23 -16.30 2.11
CA VAL A 261 13.52 -15.96 3.49
C VAL A 261 14.75 -16.69 4.03
N VAL A 262 14.97 -17.96 3.60
CA VAL A 262 16.14 -18.74 3.96
C VAL A 262 17.39 -18.13 3.35
N ASP A 263 17.39 -17.85 2.04
CA ASP A 263 18.54 -17.27 1.33
C ASP A 263 18.93 -15.90 1.89
N ARG A 264 17.93 -15.04 2.12
CA ARG A 264 18.13 -13.71 2.73
C ARG A 264 18.69 -13.77 4.16
N THR A 265 18.38 -14.83 4.90
CA THR A 265 18.91 -15.00 6.26
C THR A 265 20.31 -15.61 6.23
N ALA A 266 20.51 -16.62 5.42
CA ALA A 266 21.76 -17.38 5.34
C ALA A 266 22.96 -16.50 4.91
N ILE A 267 22.75 -15.56 3.99
CA ILE A 267 23.82 -14.67 3.51
C ILE A 267 24.38 -13.77 4.62
N LEU A 268 23.55 -13.42 5.62
CA LEU A 268 23.94 -12.50 6.69
C LEU A 268 25.07 -13.04 7.59
N PHE A 269 25.25 -14.38 7.66
CA PHE A 269 26.35 -14.98 8.41
C PHE A 269 27.72 -14.68 7.78
N LYS A 270 27.76 -14.47 6.46
CA LYS A 270 28.97 -14.14 5.70
C LYS A 270 29.16 -12.63 5.52
N ALA A 271 28.14 -11.84 5.87
CA ALA A 271 28.13 -10.41 5.63
C ALA A 271 28.97 -9.64 6.67
N ILE A 272 29.68 -8.63 6.19
CA ILE A 272 30.44 -7.67 7.00
C ILE A 272 29.74 -6.31 7.02
N LYS A 273 30.14 -5.43 7.92
CA LYS A 273 29.82 -4.01 7.83
C LYS A 273 30.91 -3.32 7.00
N PRO A 274 30.54 -2.61 5.92
CA PRO A 274 31.53 -1.92 5.10
C PRO A 274 32.04 -0.66 5.82
N LYS A 275 33.15 -0.08 5.33
CA LYS A 275 33.57 1.25 5.75
C LYS A 275 32.55 2.28 5.32
N GLY A 276 32.23 3.21 6.24
CA GLY A 276 31.36 4.36 5.95
C GLY A 276 32.05 5.40 5.05
N GLY A 277 31.24 6.21 4.39
CA GLY A 277 31.74 7.32 3.56
C GLY A 277 30.83 7.62 2.37
N GLU A 278 31.22 8.59 1.57
CA GLU A 278 30.56 8.90 0.30
C GLU A 278 31.12 7.98 -0.81
N MET A 279 30.22 7.28 -1.50
CA MET A 279 30.59 6.33 -2.55
C MET A 279 29.48 6.12 -3.58
N PRO A 280 29.77 5.55 -4.75
CA PRO A 280 28.78 5.07 -5.69
C PRO A 280 27.96 3.93 -5.10
N VAL A 281 26.65 3.96 -5.32
CA VAL A 281 25.70 2.93 -4.87
C VAL A 281 24.89 2.41 -6.05
N VAL A 282 25.03 1.13 -6.35
CA VAL A 282 24.13 0.44 -7.28
C VAL A 282 22.92 -0.05 -6.49
N MET A 283 21.78 0.53 -6.78
CA MET A 283 20.49 0.12 -6.21
C MET A 283 20.01 -1.09 -6.99
N GLY A 284 19.81 -2.24 -6.35
CA GLY A 284 19.31 -3.45 -7.00
C GLY A 284 17.83 -3.34 -7.38
N SER A 285 17.38 -4.12 -8.34
CA SER A 285 16.02 -4.04 -8.86
C SER A 285 14.95 -4.45 -7.84
N GLY A 286 13.77 -3.90 -7.95
CA GLY A 286 12.62 -4.22 -7.10
C GLY A 286 12.58 -3.42 -5.81
N GLY A 287 13.00 -4.01 -4.67
CA GLY A 287 12.88 -3.42 -3.32
C GLY A 287 13.57 -2.06 -3.16
N SER A 288 14.58 -1.77 -3.97
CA SER A 288 15.22 -0.44 -4.01
C SER A 288 14.28 0.69 -4.46
N GLY A 289 13.12 0.34 -5.03
CA GLY A 289 12.05 1.31 -5.32
C GLY A 289 11.55 2.08 -4.10
N ILE A 290 11.88 1.63 -2.88
CA ILE A 290 11.65 2.40 -1.65
C ILE A 290 12.35 3.77 -1.70
N LEU A 291 13.49 3.88 -2.41
CA LEU A 291 14.14 5.17 -2.67
C LEU A 291 13.19 6.13 -3.37
N LEU A 292 12.49 5.66 -4.42
CA LEU A 292 11.54 6.50 -5.15
C LEU A 292 10.34 6.86 -4.30
N HIS A 293 9.85 5.92 -3.49
CA HIS A 293 8.71 6.15 -2.62
C HIS A 293 9.00 7.22 -1.56
N GLU A 294 10.08 7.04 -0.80
CA GLU A 294 10.41 7.92 0.31
C GLU A 294 11.11 9.21 -0.14
N ALA A 295 12.17 9.09 -0.94
CA ALA A 295 13.02 10.24 -1.26
C ALA A 295 12.32 11.29 -2.14
N ILE A 296 11.39 10.86 -3.01
CA ILE A 296 10.73 11.75 -3.95
C ILE A 296 9.21 11.59 -4.01
N GLY A 297 8.67 10.37 -3.82
CA GLY A 297 7.25 10.07 -4.01
C GLY A 297 6.34 10.89 -3.10
N HIS A 298 6.61 10.93 -1.81
CA HIS A 298 5.89 11.77 -0.86
C HIS A 298 6.02 13.26 -1.17
N ALA A 299 7.18 13.69 -1.66
CA ALA A 299 7.40 15.07 -2.04
C ALA A 299 6.66 15.47 -3.34
N PHE A 300 6.18 14.50 -4.13
CA PHE A 300 5.35 14.73 -5.30
C PHE A 300 3.83 14.65 -5.01
N GLU A 301 3.41 14.35 -3.80
CA GLU A 301 2.00 14.45 -3.41
C GLU A 301 1.54 15.91 -3.39
N ALA A 302 0.47 16.20 -4.12
CA ALA A 302 0.11 17.56 -4.49
C ALA A 302 -0.38 18.44 -3.33
N ASP A 303 -0.85 17.85 -2.23
CA ASP A 303 -1.25 18.60 -1.04
C ASP A 303 -0.07 19.28 -0.33
N PHE A 304 1.12 18.67 -0.34
CA PHE A 304 2.35 19.30 0.14
C PHE A 304 2.82 20.40 -0.83
N ASN A 305 2.71 20.14 -2.14
CA ASN A 305 3.17 21.06 -3.16
C ASN A 305 2.30 22.34 -3.25
N ARG A 306 0.95 22.22 -3.17
CA ARG A 306 0.04 23.39 -3.18
C ARG A 306 0.14 24.26 -1.92
N LYS A 307 0.74 23.75 -0.86
CA LYS A 307 0.98 24.47 0.40
C LYS A 307 2.43 24.97 0.54
N ASP A 308 3.24 24.83 -0.51
CA ASP A 308 4.67 25.16 -0.52
C ASP A 308 5.50 24.48 0.58
N ILE A 309 5.08 23.27 1.01
CA ILE A 309 5.77 22.48 2.04
C ILE A 309 6.83 21.56 1.42
N SER A 310 6.58 21.08 0.19
CA SER A 310 7.49 20.17 -0.51
C SER A 310 8.68 20.91 -1.11
N ILE A 311 9.87 20.27 -1.07
CA ILE A 311 11.07 20.76 -1.78
C ILE A 311 10.87 20.83 -3.31
N PHE A 312 9.86 20.14 -3.86
CA PHE A 312 9.51 20.20 -5.29
C PHE A 312 8.37 21.18 -5.59
N ALA A 313 7.92 21.99 -4.63
CA ALA A 313 6.92 23.02 -4.89
C ALA A 313 7.42 23.99 -5.98
N GLY A 314 6.56 24.30 -6.96
CA GLY A 314 6.90 25.18 -8.08
C GLY A 314 7.94 24.61 -9.07
N GLN A 315 8.21 23.30 -9.04
CA GLN A 315 9.17 22.63 -9.94
C GLN A 315 8.52 21.95 -11.16
N LEU A 316 7.21 22.05 -11.35
CA LEU A 316 6.54 21.51 -12.54
C LEU A 316 7.20 22.02 -13.82
N ASN A 317 7.37 21.11 -14.80
CA ASN A 317 8.02 21.32 -16.09
C ASN A 317 9.51 21.67 -16.02
N LYS A 318 10.15 21.46 -14.85
CA LYS A 318 11.60 21.62 -14.71
C LYS A 318 12.31 20.26 -14.71
N LYS A 319 13.55 20.26 -15.15
CA LYS A 319 14.42 19.09 -15.09
C LYS A 319 14.79 18.80 -13.65
N VAL A 320 14.49 17.57 -13.19
CA VAL A 320 14.74 17.08 -11.82
C VAL A 320 15.64 15.85 -11.81
N GLY A 321 15.92 15.26 -12.97
CA GLY A 321 16.76 14.07 -13.12
C GLY A 321 17.39 13.98 -14.50
N ASN A 322 18.12 12.89 -14.76
CA ASN A 322 18.66 12.61 -16.09
C ASN A 322 17.56 12.18 -17.06
N GLU A 323 17.79 12.32 -18.36
CA GLU A 323 16.83 12.03 -19.43
C GLU A 323 16.38 10.56 -19.49
N HIS A 324 17.13 9.64 -18.89
CA HIS A 324 16.77 8.21 -18.81
C HIS A 324 15.79 7.90 -17.67
N ILE A 325 15.42 8.88 -16.86
CA ILE A 325 14.59 8.69 -15.69
C ILE A 325 13.13 8.91 -16.04
N ASN A 326 12.34 7.84 -15.98
CA ASN A 326 10.89 7.87 -16.05
C ASN A 326 10.32 7.28 -14.75
N VAL A 327 9.62 8.09 -13.96
CA VAL A 327 8.97 7.67 -12.72
C VAL A 327 7.47 7.80 -12.89
N VAL A 328 6.76 6.73 -12.58
CA VAL A 328 5.30 6.66 -12.67
C VAL A 328 4.70 6.26 -11.33
N ASP A 329 3.45 6.66 -11.11
CA ASP A 329 2.56 6.06 -10.12
C ASP A 329 1.39 5.40 -10.86
N ASP A 330 1.18 4.11 -10.65
CA ASP A 330 0.29 3.29 -11.46
C ASP A 330 -0.75 2.55 -10.62
N GLY A 331 -2.00 2.98 -10.73
CA GLY A 331 -3.16 2.33 -10.13
C GLY A 331 -3.79 1.22 -11.00
N THR A 332 -3.18 0.85 -12.15
CA THR A 332 -3.82 -0.03 -13.13
C THR A 332 -3.26 -1.44 -13.21
N ILE A 333 -2.16 -1.73 -12.54
CA ILE A 333 -1.46 -3.02 -12.61
C ILE A 333 -2.35 -4.14 -12.06
N PRO A 334 -2.67 -5.19 -12.84
CA PRO A 334 -3.57 -6.25 -12.40
C PRO A 334 -3.10 -6.90 -11.09
N PHE A 335 -4.03 -7.06 -10.15
CA PHE A 335 -3.82 -7.68 -8.84
C PHE A 335 -2.76 -7.02 -7.93
N ASN A 336 -2.15 -5.92 -8.36
CA ASN A 336 -1.15 -5.23 -7.56
C ASN A 336 -1.79 -4.63 -6.29
N ARG A 337 -1.04 -4.66 -5.18
CA ARG A 337 -1.47 -4.16 -3.87
C ARG A 337 -1.91 -2.68 -3.90
N GLY A 338 -1.23 -1.84 -4.69
CA GLY A 338 -1.53 -0.42 -4.86
C GLY A 338 -2.67 -0.12 -5.83
N SER A 339 -3.08 -1.08 -6.66
CA SER A 339 -4.06 -0.85 -7.73
C SER A 339 -5.47 -0.65 -7.21
N VAL A 340 -6.29 0.05 -7.99
CA VAL A 340 -7.69 0.34 -7.68
C VAL A 340 -8.50 0.51 -8.95
N ASN A 341 -9.77 0.11 -8.92
CA ASN A 341 -10.71 0.39 -10.01
C ASN A 341 -11.06 1.88 -10.00
N PHE A 342 -11.55 2.39 -8.87
CA PHE A 342 -11.75 3.80 -8.60
C PHE A 342 -11.09 4.16 -7.27
N ASP A 343 -10.50 5.35 -7.19
CA ASP A 343 -10.00 5.90 -5.93
C ASP A 343 -11.16 6.30 -4.99
N ASP A 344 -10.82 6.80 -3.80
CA ASP A 344 -11.83 7.12 -2.78
C ASP A 344 -12.50 8.48 -3.00
N GLU A 345 -12.34 9.05 -4.19
CA GLU A 345 -13.01 10.24 -4.72
C GLU A 345 -13.78 9.97 -6.02
N GLY A 346 -13.83 8.70 -6.47
CA GLY A 346 -14.54 8.28 -7.67
C GLY A 346 -13.77 8.51 -8.97
N VAL A 347 -12.48 8.68 -8.91
CA VAL A 347 -11.59 8.81 -10.07
C VAL A 347 -11.04 7.43 -10.44
N GLU A 348 -11.09 7.07 -11.72
CA GLU A 348 -10.56 5.78 -12.18
C GLU A 348 -9.05 5.69 -11.94
N GLY A 349 -8.59 4.51 -11.49
CA GLY A 349 -7.17 4.23 -11.36
C GLY A 349 -6.46 4.37 -12.72
N GLN A 350 -5.36 5.09 -12.74
CA GLN A 350 -4.62 5.39 -13.96
C GLN A 350 -3.11 5.30 -13.73
N LYS A 351 -2.33 5.30 -14.81
CA LYS A 351 -0.89 5.42 -14.80
C LYS A 351 -0.52 6.89 -15.02
N THR A 352 0.13 7.49 -14.04
CA THR A 352 0.53 8.90 -14.07
C THR A 352 2.04 9.00 -14.15
N TYR A 353 2.57 9.62 -15.21
CA TYR A 353 3.98 10.00 -15.26
C TYR A 353 4.21 11.19 -14.33
N ILE A 354 4.98 10.97 -13.28
CA ILE A 354 5.41 12.03 -12.36
C ILE A 354 6.66 12.69 -12.92
N VAL A 355 7.63 11.88 -13.29
CA VAL A 355 8.85 12.32 -14.00
C VAL A 355 8.90 11.61 -15.35
N LYS A 356 9.07 12.37 -16.43
CA LYS A 356 9.24 11.84 -17.78
C LYS A 356 10.47 12.44 -18.41
N GLU A 357 11.37 11.59 -18.88
CA GLU A 357 12.66 12.02 -19.46
C GLU A 357 13.41 13.02 -18.57
N GLY A 358 13.40 12.77 -17.26
CA GLY A 358 14.03 13.61 -16.24
C GLY A 358 13.30 14.92 -15.91
N VAL A 359 12.14 15.19 -16.51
CA VAL A 359 11.33 16.40 -16.27
C VAL A 359 10.16 16.06 -15.36
N LEU A 360 9.89 16.87 -14.33
CA LEU A 360 8.74 16.76 -13.47
C LEU A 360 7.48 17.20 -14.23
N THR A 361 6.64 16.24 -14.63
CA THR A 361 5.47 16.47 -15.49
C THR A 361 4.16 16.56 -14.76
N SER A 362 4.06 15.96 -13.55
CA SER A 362 2.85 15.96 -12.74
C SER A 362 3.17 15.81 -11.27
N TYR A 363 2.25 16.24 -10.43
CA TYR A 363 2.12 15.76 -9.05
C TYR A 363 1.05 14.68 -8.98
N LEU A 364 0.91 14.04 -7.81
CA LEU A 364 -0.19 13.12 -7.52
C LEU A 364 -1.35 13.90 -6.90
N HIS A 365 -2.45 13.98 -7.63
CA HIS A 365 -3.56 14.86 -7.31
C HIS A 365 -4.76 14.11 -6.74
N ASP A 366 -5.28 14.64 -5.63
CA ASP A 366 -6.68 14.50 -5.21
C ASP A 366 -7.56 15.57 -5.88
N ARG A 367 -8.84 15.58 -5.57
CA ARG A 367 -9.79 16.57 -6.11
C ARG A 367 -9.42 18.03 -5.76
N ILE A 368 -8.99 18.28 -4.52
CA ILE A 368 -8.67 19.64 -4.05
C ILE A 368 -7.44 20.17 -4.76
N SER A 369 -6.37 19.38 -4.80
CA SER A 369 -5.14 19.81 -5.46
C SER A 369 -5.29 19.88 -6.98
N ALA A 370 -6.05 18.98 -7.59
CA ALA A 370 -6.36 19.06 -9.02
C ALA A 370 -7.08 20.38 -9.37
N LYS A 371 -8.08 20.79 -8.57
CA LYS A 371 -8.77 22.08 -8.72
C LYS A 371 -7.79 23.26 -8.57
N HIS A 372 -6.89 23.19 -7.58
CA HIS A 372 -5.90 24.26 -7.35
C HIS A 372 -4.95 24.44 -8.55
N TYR A 373 -4.47 23.35 -9.14
CA TYR A 373 -3.57 23.40 -10.30
C TYR A 373 -4.29 23.52 -11.66
N GLY A 374 -5.62 23.44 -11.69
CA GLY A 374 -6.40 23.49 -12.94
C GLY A 374 -6.20 22.26 -13.83
N VAL A 375 -5.97 21.09 -13.22
CA VAL A 375 -5.74 19.80 -13.90
C VAL A 375 -6.78 18.76 -13.48
N ASN A 376 -6.76 17.58 -14.13
CA ASN A 376 -7.59 16.45 -13.71
C ASN A 376 -6.97 15.73 -12.52
N PRO A 377 -7.78 15.15 -11.60
CA PRO A 377 -7.28 14.25 -10.57
C PRO A 377 -6.59 13.02 -11.17
N THR A 378 -5.59 12.49 -10.47
CA THR A 378 -4.74 11.39 -10.97
C THR A 378 -5.14 10.00 -10.43
N GLY A 379 -6.28 9.89 -9.73
CA GLY A 379 -6.71 8.63 -9.12
C GLY A 379 -5.92 8.30 -7.84
N ASN A 380 -5.40 9.32 -7.19
CA ASN A 380 -4.57 9.21 -5.99
C ASN A 380 -5.26 9.74 -4.72
N GLY A 381 -6.53 10.13 -4.79
CA GLY A 381 -7.32 10.46 -3.61
C GLY A 381 -7.60 9.20 -2.79
N ARG A 382 -6.89 9.01 -1.67
CA ARG A 382 -6.97 7.79 -0.85
C ARG A 382 -7.24 8.11 0.59
N ARG A 383 -7.98 7.22 1.25
CA ARG A 383 -8.19 7.19 2.70
C ARG A 383 -7.85 5.81 3.27
N ASP A 384 -7.50 5.76 4.54
CA ASP A 384 -7.30 4.51 5.27
C ASP A 384 -8.64 3.78 5.45
N THR A 385 -9.61 4.48 6.06
CA THR A 385 -10.97 3.98 6.30
C THR A 385 -12.00 5.10 6.10
N PHE A 386 -13.29 4.76 6.21
CA PHE A 386 -14.38 5.74 6.21
C PHE A 386 -14.28 6.80 7.33
N ARG A 387 -13.39 6.64 8.30
CA ARG A 387 -13.15 7.61 9.38
C ARG A 387 -12.25 8.76 8.96
N ASN A 388 -11.58 8.63 7.80
CA ASN A 388 -10.55 9.56 7.34
C ASN A 388 -10.97 10.31 6.08
N LEU A 389 -10.43 11.53 5.94
CA LEU A 389 -10.49 12.28 4.68
C LEU A 389 -9.58 11.63 3.63
N PRO A 390 -10.00 11.56 2.36
CA PRO A 390 -9.07 11.21 1.29
C PRO A 390 -8.06 12.34 1.09
N ILE A 391 -6.81 11.94 0.90
CA ILE A 391 -5.66 12.81 0.62
C ILE A 391 -4.84 12.22 -0.52
N PRO A 392 -3.99 13.00 -1.20
CA PRO A 392 -3.08 12.46 -2.21
C PRO A 392 -2.16 11.41 -1.61
N ARG A 393 -2.13 10.22 -2.18
CA ARG A 393 -1.29 9.07 -1.76
C ARG A 393 -0.81 8.28 -2.96
N MET A 394 0.42 7.83 -2.89
CA MET A 394 1.00 6.88 -3.86
C MET A 394 0.23 5.56 -3.89
N ARG A 395 0.37 4.82 -5.02
CA ARG A 395 -0.19 3.50 -5.28
C ARG A 395 0.91 2.49 -5.59
N ALA A 396 1.31 2.35 -6.84
CA ALA A 396 2.50 1.61 -7.26
C ALA A 396 3.47 2.61 -7.90
N THR A 397 4.40 3.13 -7.11
CA THR A 397 5.39 4.10 -7.60
C THR A 397 6.64 3.37 -8.03
N TYR A 398 6.99 3.47 -9.30
CA TYR A 398 8.17 2.79 -9.84
C TYR A 398 8.86 3.57 -10.95
N MET A 399 10.14 3.23 -11.18
CA MET A 399 10.90 3.69 -12.33
C MET A 399 10.76 2.66 -13.46
N GLU A 400 10.56 3.14 -14.68
CA GLU A 400 10.56 2.29 -15.87
C GLU A 400 11.98 1.84 -16.24
N ALA A 401 12.06 0.72 -16.98
CA ALA A 401 13.33 0.17 -17.45
C ALA A 401 14.14 1.16 -18.28
N GLY A 402 15.45 1.16 -18.07
CA GLY A 402 16.43 1.76 -18.96
C GLY A 402 16.82 0.79 -20.08
N ASN A 403 18.05 0.95 -20.58
CA ASN A 403 18.56 0.17 -21.72
C ASN A 403 19.89 -0.54 -21.44
N MET A 404 20.41 -0.47 -20.22
CA MET A 404 21.68 -1.10 -19.83
C MET A 404 21.45 -2.46 -19.17
N LYS A 405 22.47 -3.31 -19.18
CA LYS A 405 22.45 -4.52 -18.33
C LYS A 405 22.99 -4.19 -16.94
N GLU A 406 22.41 -4.78 -15.90
CA GLU A 406 22.88 -4.61 -14.51
C GLU A 406 24.38 -4.91 -14.39
N ALA A 407 24.84 -6.00 -15.02
CA ALA A 407 26.25 -6.37 -15.00
C ALA A 407 27.17 -5.30 -15.61
N ASP A 408 26.71 -4.62 -16.67
CA ASP A 408 27.47 -3.54 -17.28
C ASP A 408 27.55 -2.32 -16.34
N ILE A 409 26.46 -2.00 -15.66
CA ILE A 409 26.45 -0.93 -14.64
C ILE A 409 27.44 -1.26 -13.51
N ILE A 410 27.37 -2.47 -12.95
CA ILE A 410 28.29 -2.91 -11.88
C ILE A 410 29.74 -2.81 -12.34
N SER A 411 30.04 -3.18 -13.61
CA SER A 411 31.40 -3.17 -14.17
C SER A 411 32.02 -1.77 -14.22
N THR A 412 31.22 -0.70 -14.23
CA THR A 412 31.71 0.69 -14.24
C THR A 412 32.16 1.18 -12.86
N VAL A 413 31.78 0.49 -11.79
CA VAL A 413 32.05 0.91 -10.41
C VAL A 413 33.33 0.28 -9.90
N LYS A 414 34.36 1.10 -9.69
CA LYS A 414 35.63 0.61 -9.17
C LYS A 414 35.57 0.23 -7.70
N ASN A 415 34.99 1.09 -6.87
CA ASN A 415 34.76 0.88 -5.44
C ASN A 415 33.40 1.46 -5.08
N GLY A 416 32.52 0.65 -4.49
CA GLY A 416 31.16 1.05 -4.12
C GLY A 416 30.41 -0.09 -3.45
N ILE A 417 29.10 0.03 -3.41
CA ILE A 417 28.21 -1.02 -2.92
C ILE A 417 27.07 -1.30 -3.88
N PHE A 418 26.61 -2.55 -3.87
CA PHE A 418 25.33 -2.99 -4.43
C PHE A 418 24.36 -3.22 -3.26
N VAL A 419 23.17 -2.66 -3.34
CA VAL A 419 22.14 -2.82 -2.31
C VAL A 419 21.04 -3.71 -2.82
N ASP A 420 20.71 -4.75 -2.07
CA ASP A 420 19.72 -5.77 -2.43
C ASP A 420 18.42 -5.66 -1.62
N THR A 421 18.51 -5.58 -0.30
CA THR A 421 17.35 -5.65 0.59
C THR A 421 17.30 -4.50 1.58
N PHE A 422 16.14 -3.89 1.70
CA PHE A 422 15.85 -2.82 2.65
C PHE A 422 14.92 -3.30 3.75
N THR A 423 14.99 -2.67 4.93
CA THR A 423 14.04 -2.91 6.03
C THR A 423 13.01 -1.79 6.16
N ASN A 424 13.45 -0.55 6.09
CA ASN A 424 12.59 0.63 6.14
C ASN A 424 13.31 1.89 5.60
N GLY A 425 12.59 3.00 5.54
CA GLY A 425 13.12 4.31 5.17
C GLY A 425 12.34 5.43 5.86
N GLN A 426 12.95 6.61 5.88
CA GLN A 426 12.33 7.83 6.39
C GLN A 426 12.75 9.01 5.53
N VAL A 427 11.85 9.99 5.36
CA VAL A 427 12.09 11.22 4.61
C VAL A 427 11.59 12.46 5.35
N GLN A 428 12.31 13.55 5.22
CA GLN A 428 11.86 14.88 5.60
C GLN A 428 11.39 15.64 4.34
N ILE A 429 10.10 15.68 4.10
CA ILE A 429 9.48 16.12 2.83
C ILE A 429 9.92 17.56 2.46
N GLY A 430 10.00 18.48 3.41
CA GLY A 430 10.39 19.87 3.18
C GLY A 430 11.87 20.05 2.87
N ALA A 431 12.75 19.29 3.52
CA ALA A 431 14.20 19.32 3.30
C ALA A 431 14.64 18.34 2.20
N GLY A 432 13.86 17.29 1.97
CA GLY A 432 14.18 16.21 1.03
C GLY A 432 15.22 15.21 1.56
N ASP A 433 15.65 15.34 2.81
CA ASP A 433 16.64 14.44 3.40
C ASP A 433 16.01 13.08 3.73
N PHE A 434 16.70 12.01 3.39
CA PHE A 434 16.27 10.64 3.64
C PHE A 434 17.34 9.79 4.34
N THR A 435 16.86 8.76 5.03
CA THR A 435 17.69 7.67 5.56
C THR A 435 17.03 6.35 5.25
N PHE A 436 17.77 5.39 4.65
CA PHE A 436 17.34 4.02 4.39
C PHE A 436 18.16 3.05 5.19
N PHE A 437 17.50 2.04 5.74
CA PHE A 437 18.15 0.93 6.43
C PHE A 437 18.24 -0.27 5.49
N VAL A 438 19.48 -0.58 5.11
CA VAL A 438 19.83 -1.69 4.22
C VAL A 438 20.10 -2.93 5.04
N LYS A 439 19.37 -4.02 4.76
CA LYS A 439 19.55 -5.29 5.45
C LYS A 439 20.69 -6.08 4.85
N SER A 440 20.79 -6.12 3.52
CA SER A 440 21.84 -6.84 2.80
C SER A 440 22.21 -6.21 1.47
N GLY A 441 23.41 -6.49 1.03
CA GLY A 441 23.98 -6.09 -0.24
C GLY A 441 25.36 -6.69 -0.44
N TYR A 442 26.17 -6.09 -1.29
CA TYR A 442 27.52 -6.53 -1.62
C TYR A 442 28.46 -5.35 -1.77
N LEU A 443 29.75 -5.55 -1.46
CA LEU A 443 30.79 -4.65 -1.94
C LEU A 443 30.93 -4.78 -3.45
N ILE A 444 31.23 -3.67 -4.10
CA ILE A 444 31.70 -3.64 -5.50
C ILE A 444 33.17 -3.27 -5.47
N GLU A 445 34.03 -4.16 -5.96
CA GLU A 445 35.47 -3.96 -6.09
C GLU A 445 35.90 -4.32 -7.50
N ASP A 446 36.54 -3.37 -8.18
CA ASP A 446 36.99 -3.48 -9.57
C ASP A 446 35.90 -4.02 -10.53
N GLY A 447 34.67 -3.50 -10.40
CA GLY A 447 33.54 -3.84 -11.27
C GLY A 447 32.89 -5.19 -10.98
N LYS A 448 33.09 -5.78 -9.79
CA LYS A 448 32.54 -7.09 -9.41
C LYS A 448 31.91 -7.04 -8.04
N LEU A 449 30.82 -7.78 -7.87
CA LEU A 449 30.27 -8.07 -6.53
C LEU A 449 31.23 -9.02 -5.81
N THR A 450 31.63 -8.65 -4.58
CA THR A 450 32.60 -9.41 -3.80
C THR A 450 31.99 -9.84 -2.45
N GLN A 451 32.31 -9.16 -1.37
CA GLN A 451 31.90 -9.53 -0.02
C GLN A 451 30.46 -9.12 0.25
N PRO A 452 29.59 -10.00 0.77
CA PRO A 452 28.28 -9.61 1.31
C PRO A 452 28.44 -8.57 2.42
N ILE A 453 27.52 -7.59 2.44
CA ILE A 453 27.43 -6.53 3.45
C ILE A 453 26.06 -6.51 4.10
N LYS A 454 25.95 -5.96 5.32
CA LYS A 454 24.71 -5.86 6.08
C LYS A 454 24.66 -4.69 7.04
N ASP A 455 23.44 -4.42 7.53
CA ASP A 455 23.13 -3.50 8.64
C ASP A 455 23.81 -2.13 8.50
N ILE A 456 23.61 -1.51 7.34
CA ILE A 456 24.12 -0.19 6.99
C ILE A 456 22.99 0.79 6.72
N ASN A 457 23.31 2.08 6.84
CA ASN A 457 22.40 3.14 6.46
C ASN A 457 22.86 3.81 5.16
N ILE A 458 21.92 4.18 4.31
CA ILE A 458 22.15 5.08 3.19
C ILE A 458 21.45 6.39 3.50
N ILE A 459 22.21 7.48 3.42
CA ILE A 459 21.73 8.82 3.72
C ILE A 459 21.92 9.68 2.48
N GLY A 460 20.93 10.50 2.16
CA GLY A 460 20.98 11.39 1.01
C GLY A 460 19.89 12.44 1.04
N ASN A 461 19.80 13.16 -0.07
CA ASN A 461 18.77 14.17 -0.31
C ASN A 461 18.04 13.81 -1.61
N GLY A 462 16.71 13.77 -1.60
CA GLY A 462 15.88 13.25 -2.68
C GLY A 462 16.16 13.88 -4.04
N PRO A 463 16.05 15.22 -4.20
CA PRO A 463 16.42 15.91 -5.45
C PRO A 463 17.83 15.60 -5.93
N LYS A 464 18.81 15.58 -5.02
CA LYS A 464 20.19 15.27 -5.37
C LYS A 464 20.35 13.81 -5.79
N ALA A 465 19.78 12.88 -5.06
CA ALA A 465 19.85 11.45 -5.40
C ALA A 465 19.21 11.17 -6.77
N LEU A 466 18.07 11.80 -7.07
CA LEU A 466 17.42 11.67 -8.39
C LEU A 466 18.29 12.23 -9.52
N ALA A 467 18.94 13.37 -9.29
CA ALA A 467 19.87 13.97 -10.25
C ALA A 467 21.16 13.12 -10.44
N ASP A 468 21.59 12.45 -9.37
CA ASP A 468 22.81 11.62 -9.34
C ASP A 468 22.59 10.17 -9.85
N ILE A 469 21.35 9.78 -10.25
CA ILE A 469 21.12 8.54 -10.99
C ILE A 469 21.68 8.72 -12.40
N THR A 470 22.78 8.03 -12.70
CA THR A 470 23.53 8.19 -13.96
C THR A 470 23.30 7.05 -14.94
N MET A 471 22.92 5.87 -14.47
CA MET A 471 22.68 4.67 -15.27
C MET A 471 21.47 3.93 -14.78
N VAL A 472 20.66 3.39 -15.71
CA VAL A 472 19.42 2.65 -15.41
C VAL A 472 19.41 1.37 -16.24
N ALA A 473 19.20 0.24 -15.57
CA ALA A 473 19.18 -1.08 -16.19
C ALA A 473 17.84 -1.40 -16.88
N ASP A 474 17.81 -2.51 -17.62
CA ASP A 474 16.63 -3.04 -18.31
C ASP A 474 15.83 -4.08 -17.50
N ASN A 475 16.18 -4.27 -16.23
CA ASN A 475 15.62 -5.29 -15.33
C ASN A 475 14.59 -4.71 -14.34
N ASP A 476 13.67 -3.87 -14.82
CA ASP A 476 12.62 -3.31 -13.97
C ASP A 476 11.82 -4.40 -13.27
N LYS A 477 11.55 -4.14 -12.00
CA LYS A 477 10.80 -5.06 -11.13
C LYS A 477 9.99 -4.29 -10.13
N ILE A 478 8.74 -4.70 -9.96
CA ILE A 478 7.88 -4.23 -8.87
C ILE A 478 8.03 -5.19 -7.70
N ASP A 479 8.31 -4.65 -6.52
CA ASP A 479 8.34 -5.41 -5.28
C ASP A 479 6.93 -5.59 -4.74
N ASN A 480 6.42 -6.81 -4.83
CA ASN A 480 5.12 -7.20 -4.29
C ASN A 480 5.20 -7.65 -2.81
N GLY A 481 6.10 -7.07 -2.05
CA GLY A 481 6.15 -7.18 -0.60
C GLY A 481 4.96 -6.52 0.09
N THR A 482 5.00 -6.47 1.42
CA THR A 482 3.89 -6.01 2.26
C THR A 482 4.00 -4.52 2.62
N TRP A 483 4.46 -3.68 1.69
CA TRP A 483 4.70 -2.26 1.92
C TRP A 483 3.44 -1.52 2.33
N THR A 484 3.53 -0.74 3.38
CA THR A 484 2.46 0.11 3.88
C THR A 484 2.99 1.52 4.09
N CYS A 485 2.34 2.49 3.49
CA CYS A 485 2.70 3.90 3.54
C CYS A 485 1.90 4.61 4.63
N GLY A 486 2.57 5.34 5.52
CA GLY A 486 1.98 6.17 6.57
C GLY A 486 2.01 7.65 6.20
N LYS A 487 0.87 8.36 6.33
CA LYS A 487 0.77 9.82 6.16
C LYS A 487 -0.45 10.33 6.93
N ASP A 488 -0.29 11.40 7.70
CA ASP A 488 -1.36 12.04 8.47
C ASP A 488 -2.16 11.05 9.35
N GLY A 489 -1.45 10.09 9.98
CA GLY A 489 -2.06 9.04 10.81
C GLY A 489 -2.84 7.98 10.02
N GLN A 490 -2.80 7.98 8.70
CA GLN A 490 -3.46 7.02 7.82
C GLN A 490 -2.45 6.03 7.24
N SER A 491 -2.81 4.74 7.19
CA SER A 491 -2.01 3.65 6.63
C SER A 491 -2.62 3.13 5.33
N CYS A 492 -1.90 3.25 4.21
CA CYS A 492 -2.39 2.74 2.93
C CYS A 492 -1.46 1.68 2.33
N PRO A 493 -2.01 0.59 1.77
CA PRO A 493 -1.21 -0.39 1.05
C PRO A 493 -0.64 0.20 -0.23
N VAL A 494 0.67 0.00 -0.45
CA VAL A 494 1.41 0.48 -1.62
C VAL A 494 2.32 -0.59 -2.17
N THR A 495 2.85 -0.37 -3.36
CA THR A 495 4.02 -1.06 -3.90
C THR A 495 5.02 -0.05 -4.43
N CYS A 496 6.26 -0.45 -4.51
CA CYS A 496 7.32 0.30 -5.14
C CYS A 496 8.12 -0.59 -6.08
N GLY A 497 8.91 0.00 -6.94
CA GLY A 497 9.77 -0.75 -7.85
C GLY A 497 10.76 0.12 -8.57
N MET A 498 11.85 -0.48 -9.02
CA MET A 498 12.77 0.16 -9.94
C MET A 498 13.63 -0.89 -10.63
N PRO A 499 14.20 -0.59 -11.80
CA PRO A 499 15.34 -1.33 -12.34
C PRO A 499 16.57 -1.09 -11.50
N SER A 500 17.60 -1.90 -11.67
CA SER A 500 18.89 -1.59 -11.09
C SER A 500 19.42 -0.27 -11.62
N ALA A 501 19.91 0.58 -10.72
CA ALA A 501 20.35 1.92 -11.08
C ALA A 501 21.59 2.35 -10.30
N LEU A 502 22.51 3.06 -10.97
CA LEU A 502 23.69 3.65 -10.34
C LEU A 502 23.38 5.06 -9.86
N VAL A 503 23.43 5.27 -8.56
CA VAL A 503 23.52 6.60 -7.95
C VAL A 503 25.00 6.89 -7.75
N SER A 504 25.51 7.91 -8.44
CA SER A 504 26.95 8.18 -8.51
C SER A 504 27.59 8.51 -7.15
N LYS A 505 26.77 9.02 -6.20
CA LYS A 505 27.25 9.43 -4.90
C LYS A 505 26.13 9.43 -3.84
N LEU A 506 26.29 8.60 -2.81
CA LEU A 506 25.48 8.60 -1.61
C LEU A 506 26.36 8.44 -0.36
N THR A 507 25.89 8.90 0.78
CA THR A 507 26.54 8.65 2.06
C THR A 507 26.12 7.30 2.60
N VAL A 508 27.08 6.42 2.81
CA VAL A 508 26.90 5.09 3.39
C VAL A 508 27.43 5.12 4.82
N GLY A 509 26.56 4.80 5.78
CA GLY A 509 26.96 4.59 7.17
C GLY A 509 27.52 3.18 7.33
N GLY A 510 28.67 3.06 7.97
CA GLY A 510 29.36 1.78 8.18
C GLY A 510 30.23 1.83 9.44
N GLU A 511 31.24 0.96 9.52
CA GLU A 511 32.27 1.06 10.55
C GLU A 511 33.21 2.24 10.25
N ASN A 512 33.66 2.95 11.33
CA ASN A 512 34.62 4.04 11.24
C ASN A 512 36.04 3.54 10.97
#